data_dacb36f33653c8c4f4ceea5521817df0
#
_entry.id   dacb36f33653c8c4f4ceea5521817df0
#
_cell.length_a   1.000
_cell.length_b   1.000
_cell.length_c   1.000
_cell.angle_alpha   90.00
_cell.angle_beta   90.00
_cell.angle_gamma   90.00
#
_symmetry.space_group_name_H-M   'P 1'
#
loop_
_entity.id
_entity.type
_entity.pdbx_description
1 polymer ?
#
loop_
_entity_poly.entity_id
_entity_poly.type
_entity_poly.pdbx_seq_one_letter_code
_entity_poly.pdbx_strand_id
1 'polypeptide(L)'
;RHAMLSWNEQNDLSTGTKGDPNRGLTELGKKAVRKLHDKHMLVDVSHTNERTFWDMAKVGGGPLMASHSNARALADVVRNLTDCQLLEIRDTNGIVGLNSFNMLVDKDVKEQTVDGLIRHADYIANKIGVEHLAFGFDFCEFLDDEAAGSFCDQENTFTVGLEDCTHVPAMVEKMKKAGFSDKELEMICRGNWMNLIQRVIG
;
A
#
# COMPACT_ATOMS: atom_id res chain seq x y z
N ARG A 1 15.06 4.69 5.43
CA ARG A 1 14.58 6.09 5.54
C ARG A 1 13.18 6.20 4.96
N HIS A 2 12.19 5.93 5.77
CA HIS A 2 10.77 5.92 5.40
C HIS A 2 9.96 6.53 6.54
N ALA A 3 8.89 7.25 6.23
CA ALA A 3 7.98 7.81 7.22
C ALA A 3 6.53 7.80 6.73
N MET A 4 5.64 7.35 7.61
CA MET A 4 4.20 7.48 7.53
C MET A 4 3.76 8.48 8.61
N LEU A 5 2.91 9.47 8.28
CA LEU A 5 2.59 10.56 9.21
C LEU A 5 1.46 10.24 10.18
N SER A 6 0.56 9.35 9.82
CA SER A 6 -0.52 8.86 10.68
C SER A 6 -0.85 7.41 10.37
N TRP A 7 -1.27 6.68 11.36
CA TRP A 7 -1.89 5.37 11.16
C TRP A 7 -3.39 5.57 10.85
N ASN A 8 -4.31 4.94 11.52
CA ASN A 8 -5.74 5.05 11.23
C ASN A 8 -6.38 6.34 11.76
N GLU A 9 -5.88 6.86 12.88
CA GLU A 9 -6.43 8.01 13.57
C GLU A 9 -5.81 9.33 13.06
N GLN A 10 -6.31 10.45 13.56
CA GLN A 10 -5.72 11.77 13.31
C GLN A 10 -4.73 12.14 14.42
N ASN A 11 -3.72 12.93 14.05
CA ASN A 11 -2.75 13.51 14.96
C ASN A 11 -2.43 14.97 14.59
N ASP A 12 -1.39 15.56 15.17
CA ASP A 12 -1.01 16.97 14.92
C ASP A 12 -0.48 17.21 13.50
N LEU A 13 -0.15 16.17 12.72
CA LEU A 13 0.40 16.30 11.36
C LEU A 13 -0.64 15.99 10.29
N SER A 14 -1.39 14.91 10.43
CA SER A 14 -2.21 14.34 9.38
C SER A 14 -3.44 13.61 9.92
N THR A 15 -4.27 13.13 9.00
CA THR A 15 -5.47 12.37 9.30
C THR A 15 -5.44 11.02 8.57
N GLY A 16 -5.60 9.95 9.33
CA GLY A 16 -5.76 8.59 8.83
C GLY A 16 -7.20 8.25 8.43
N THR A 17 -7.42 7.04 7.97
CA THR A 17 -8.71 6.58 7.40
C THR A 17 -9.88 6.55 8.39
N LYS A 18 -9.61 6.48 9.71
CA LYS A 18 -10.64 6.54 10.77
C LYS A 18 -10.84 7.94 11.37
N GLY A 19 -10.03 8.93 10.97
CA GLY A 19 -10.17 10.31 11.42
C GLY A 19 -11.22 11.11 10.64
N ASP A 20 -11.31 12.44 10.88
CA ASP A 20 -12.24 13.31 10.16
C ASP A 20 -11.98 13.28 8.64
N PRO A 21 -12.93 12.86 7.81
CA PRO A 21 -12.74 12.77 6.36
C PRO A 21 -12.50 14.11 5.68
N ASN A 22 -12.88 15.22 6.32
CA ASN A 22 -12.71 16.58 5.78
C ASN A 22 -11.37 17.21 6.19
N ARG A 23 -10.65 16.61 7.13
CA ARG A 23 -9.36 17.08 7.60
C ARG A 23 -8.23 16.32 6.89
N GLY A 24 -7.30 17.04 6.27
CA GLY A 24 -6.09 16.50 5.63
C GLY A 24 -4.83 16.77 6.45
N LEU A 25 -3.77 17.23 5.77
CA LEU A 25 -2.55 17.72 6.42
C LEU A 25 -2.79 19.03 7.16
N THR A 26 -2.23 19.14 8.36
CA THR A 26 -2.08 20.44 9.02
C THR A 26 -0.93 21.25 8.38
N GLU A 27 -0.80 22.51 8.72
CA GLU A 27 0.36 23.31 8.29
C GLU A 27 1.69 22.72 8.80
N LEU A 28 1.68 22.10 9.98
CA LEU A 28 2.83 21.37 10.50
C LEU A 28 3.09 20.10 9.68
N GLY A 29 2.03 19.37 9.30
CA GLY A 29 2.11 18.19 8.43
C GLY A 29 2.71 18.51 7.06
N LYS A 30 2.29 19.62 6.44
CA LYS A 30 2.87 20.09 5.17
C LYS A 30 4.37 20.41 5.29
N LYS A 31 4.78 21.02 6.39
CA LYS A 31 6.20 21.28 6.68
C LYS A 31 6.96 19.98 6.90
N ALA A 32 6.35 19.00 7.58
CA ALA A 32 6.94 17.67 7.79
C ALA A 32 7.18 16.95 6.46
N VAL A 33 6.18 16.90 5.56
CA VAL A 33 6.33 16.28 4.23
C VAL A 33 7.50 16.90 3.45
N ARG A 34 7.56 18.24 3.36
CA ARG A 34 8.69 18.92 2.70
C ARG A 34 10.02 18.54 3.32
N LYS A 35 10.08 18.52 4.67
CA LYS A 35 11.31 18.16 5.39
C LYS A 35 11.75 16.72 5.15
N LEU A 36 10.80 15.79 5.04
CA LEU A 36 11.08 14.39 4.71
C LEU A 36 11.70 14.28 3.31
N HIS A 37 11.12 14.94 2.31
CA HIS A 37 11.70 15.00 0.95
C HIS A 37 13.09 15.65 0.93
N ASP A 38 13.28 16.78 1.61
CA ASP A 38 14.59 17.45 1.75
C ASP A 38 15.66 16.54 2.39
N LYS A 39 15.24 15.57 3.19
CA LYS A 39 16.09 14.58 3.85
C LYS A 39 16.21 13.26 3.10
N HIS A 40 15.74 13.22 1.85
CA HIS A 40 15.76 12.01 1.04
C HIS A 40 15.11 10.81 1.76
N MET A 41 13.92 11.04 2.30
CA MET A 41 13.11 10.01 2.94
C MET A 41 11.90 9.68 2.07
N LEU A 42 11.54 8.39 2.03
CA LEU A 42 10.32 7.93 1.39
C LEU A 42 9.11 8.37 2.21
N VAL A 43 8.13 9.00 1.55
CA VAL A 43 6.87 9.44 2.18
C VAL A 43 5.78 8.45 1.83
N ASP A 44 5.20 7.85 2.86
CA ASP A 44 4.19 6.80 2.74
C ASP A 44 2.78 7.38 2.89
N VAL A 45 1.92 7.05 1.94
CA VAL A 45 0.50 7.43 1.92
C VAL A 45 -0.42 6.32 2.40
N SER A 46 0.10 5.13 2.75
CA SER A 46 -0.70 4.08 3.36
C SER A 46 -1.35 4.60 4.64
N HIS A 47 -2.57 4.16 4.95
CA HIS A 47 -3.39 4.62 6.08
C HIS A 47 -3.88 6.07 6.03
N THR A 48 -3.43 6.92 5.11
CA THR A 48 -3.96 8.28 5.02
C THR A 48 -5.42 8.26 4.55
N ASN A 49 -6.23 9.19 5.06
CA ASN A 49 -7.52 9.45 4.42
C ASN A 49 -7.31 10.13 3.05
N GLU A 50 -8.35 10.17 2.24
CA GLU A 50 -8.26 10.70 0.87
C GLU A 50 -7.83 12.17 0.85
N ARG A 51 -8.28 12.98 1.80
CA ARG A 51 -7.89 14.39 1.89
C ARG A 51 -6.40 14.55 2.20
N THR A 52 -5.86 13.78 3.13
CA THR A 52 -4.42 13.77 3.46
C THR A 52 -3.59 13.33 2.25
N PHE A 53 -4.02 12.30 1.53
CA PHE A 53 -3.35 11.84 0.31
C PHE A 53 -3.19 12.99 -0.70
N TRP A 54 -4.27 13.68 -1.03
CA TRP A 54 -4.24 14.79 -2.01
C TRP A 54 -3.48 16.02 -1.49
N ASP A 55 -3.50 16.27 -0.18
CA ASP A 55 -2.68 17.33 0.40
C ASP A 55 -1.17 16.97 0.32
N MET A 56 -0.78 15.69 0.49
CA MET A 56 0.60 15.22 0.30
C MET A 56 1.03 15.36 -1.17
N ALA A 57 0.21 14.90 -2.10
CA ALA A 57 0.46 15.04 -3.54
C ALA A 57 0.67 16.52 -3.92
N LYS A 58 -0.16 17.41 -3.39
CA LYS A 58 -0.08 18.86 -3.63
C LYS A 58 1.17 19.51 -3.03
N VAL A 59 1.65 19.03 -1.90
CA VAL A 59 2.93 19.49 -1.34
C VAL A 59 4.07 19.18 -2.28
N GLY A 60 4.05 18.01 -2.94
CA GLY A 60 5.07 17.57 -3.89
C GLY A 60 6.46 17.41 -3.26
N GLY A 61 7.46 17.39 -4.10
CA GLY A 61 8.88 17.34 -3.69
C GLY A 61 9.54 15.96 -3.80
N GLY A 62 8.77 14.90 -4.06
CA GLY A 62 9.29 13.54 -4.27
C GLY A 62 8.19 12.54 -4.59
N PRO A 63 8.55 11.27 -4.84
CA PRO A 63 7.58 10.23 -5.11
C PRO A 63 6.69 9.93 -3.91
N LEU A 64 5.41 9.66 -4.17
CA LEU A 64 4.49 9.10 -3.19
C LEU A 64 4.62 7.58 -3.17
N MET A 65 4.62 6.98 -2.01
CA MET A 65 4.71 5.54 -1.83
C MET A 65 3.52 5.05 -1.02
N ALA A 66 2.80 4.07 -1.53
CA ALA A 66 1.88 3.28 -0.71
C ALA A 66 2.60 1.98 -0.35
N SER A 67 3.15 1.90 0.86
CA SER A 67 3.93 0.73 1.27
C SER A 67 3.10 -0.55 1.29
N HIS A 68 1.78 -0.45 1.58
CA HIS A 68 0.85 -1.57 1.69
C HIS A 68 -0.60 -1.12 1.45
N SER A 69 -1.07 -1.23 0.19
CA SER A 69 -2.44 -0.87 -0.20
C SER A 69 -2.85 -1.59 -1.49
N ASN A 70 -4.15 -1.81 -1.67
CA ASN A 70 -4.70 -2.48 -2.84
C ASN A 70 -5.60 -1.53 -3.66
N ALA A 71 -6.28 -2.04 -4.70
CA ALA A 71 -7.15 -1.27 -5.57
C ALA A 71 -8.59 -1.19 -5.01
N ARG A 72 -9.11 0.03 -4.81
CA ARG A 72 -10.49 0.24 -4.32
C ARG A 72 -11.54 -0.24 -5.33
N ALA A 73 -11.21 -0.26 -6.60
CA ALA A 73 -12.11 -0.75 -7.66
C ALA A 73 -12.48 -2.23 -7.49
N LEU A 74 -11.63 -3.05 -6.84
CA LEU A 74 -11.87 -4.46 -6.59
C LEU A 74 -12.43 -4.72 -5.19
N ALA A 75 -11.95 -3.99 -4.19
CA ALA A 75 -12.47 -4.05 -2.83
C ALA A 75 -12.67 -2.62 -2.32
N ASP A 76 -13.92 -2.15 -2.33
CA ASP A 76 -14.29 -0.78 -1.94
C ASP A 76 -14.23 -0.60 -0.42
N VAL A 77 -13.01 -0.49 0.08
CA VAL A 77 -12.66 -0.15 1.45
C VAL A 77 -11.77 1.09 1.47
N VAL A 78 -11.91 1.91 2.51
CA VAL A 78 -11.22 3.22 2.60
C VAL A 78 -9.70 3.13 2.63
N ARG A 79 -9.14 1.96 2.98
CA ARG A 79 -7.70 1.69 3.00
C ARG A 79 -7.13 1.42 1.60
N ASN A 80 -7.97 1.07 0.64
CA ASN A 80 -7.57 0.83 -0.73
C ASN A 80 -7.55 2.13 -1.55
N LEU A 81 -6.69 2.17 -2.57
CA LEU A 81 -6.45 3.32 -3.42
C LEU A 81 -7.49 3.39 -4.55
N THR A 82 -8.04 4.58 -4.78
CA THR A 82 -8.84 4.87 -5.98
C THR A 82 -7.96 4.89 -7.22
N ASP A 83 -8.56 4.74 -8.40
CA ASP A 83 -7.85 4.84 -9.68
C ASP A 83 -7.08 6.16 -9.82
N CYS A 84 -7.68 7.27 -9.38
CA CYS A 84 -7.01 8.58 -9.41
C CYS A 84 -5.77 8.62 -8.49
N GLN A 85 -5.83 7.98 -7.33
CA GLN A 85 -4.68 7.87 -6.42
C GLN A 85 -3.58 6.96 -6.99
N LEU A 86 -3.96 5.85 -7.63
CA LEU A 86 -3.01 4.98 -8.33
C LEU A 86 -2.27 5.76 -9.44
N LEU A 87 -2.99 6.52 -10.26
CA LEU A 87 -2.41 7.35 -11.32
C LEU A 87 -1.47 8.43 -10.74
N GLU A 88 -1.85 9.08 -9.66
CA GLU A 88 -0.99 10.08 -8.98
C GLU A 88 0.31 9.46 -8.46
N ILE A 89 0.25 8.25 -7.87
CA ILE A 89 1.45 7.52 -7.43
C ILE A 89 2.38 7.24 -8.63
N ARG A 90 1.83 6.78 -9.75
CA ARG A 90 2.59 6.61 -11.01
C ARG A 90 3.23 7.93 -11.46
N ASP A 91 2.46 9.00 -11.53
CA ASP A 91 2.90 10.29 -12.07
C ASP A 91 3.98 10.95 -11.21
N THR A 92 4.04 10.61 -9.92
CA THR A 92 5.16 10.98 -9.03
C THR A 92 6.33 9.98 -9.08
N ASN A 93 6.31 8.99 -9.97
CA ASN A 93 7.26 7.87 -10.00
C ASN A 93 7.34 7.10 -8.68
N GLY A 94 6.21 6.94 -8.03
CA GLY A 94 6.07 6.20 -6.79
C GLY A 94 5.85 4.71 -6.99
N ILE A 95 5.44 4.02 -5.91
CA ILE A 95 5.22 2.57 -5.90
C ILE A 95 4.01 2.21 -5.03
N VAL A 96 3.34 1.13 -5.38
CA VAL A 96 2.26 0.51 -4.60
C VAL A 96 2.71 -0.88 -4.18
N GLY A 97 2.84 -1.10 -2.86
CA GLY A 97 3.04 -2.41 -2.27
C GLY A 97 1.69 -3.10 -2.03
N LEU A 98 1.52 -4.30 -2.57
CA LEU A 98 0.32 -5.12 -2.37
C LEU A 98 0.20 -5.55 -0.91
N ASN A 99 -0.95 -5.30 -0.30
CA ASN A 99 -1.25 -5.68 1.07
C ASN A 99 -1.97 -7.04 1.14
N SER A 100 -1.51 -7.96 1.98
CA SER A 100 -2.13 -9.27 2.19
C SER A 100 -3.17 -9.30 3.32
N PHE A 101 -3.45 -8.17 3.96
CA PHE A 101 -4.51 -8.11 4.97
C PHE A 101 -5.87 -8.41 4.29
N ASN A 102 -6.54 -9.45 4.74
CA ASN A 102 -7.68 -10.06 4.05
C ASN A 102 -8.82 -9.09 3.68
N MET A 103 -9.18 -8.17 4.60
CA MET A 103 -10.22 -7.17 4.37
C MET A 103 -9.90 -6.18 3.24
N LEU A 104 -8.63 -6.05 2.85
CA LEU A 104 -8.20 -5.21 1.73
C LEU A 104 -8.20 -5.96 0.40
N VAL A 105 -8.31 -7.29 0.44
CA VAL A 105 -8.38 -8.13 -0.75
C VAL A 105 -9.81 -8.21 -1.28
N ASP A 106 -10.78 -8.48 -0.40
CA ASP A 106 -12.19 -8.50 -0.81
C ASP A 106 -13.12 -8.29 0.40
N LYS A 107 -14.33 -7.78 0.15
CA LYS A 107 -15.41 -7.69 1.15
C LYS A 107 -16.09 -9.04 1.39
N ASP A 108 -16.14 -9.91 0.37
CA ASP A 108 -16.60 -11.29 0.54
C ASP A 108 -15.47 -12.14 1.11
N VAL A 109 -15.67 -12.69 2.30
CA VAL A 109 -14.69 -13.54 2.99
C VAL A 109 -14.23 -14.73 2.13
N LYS A 110 -15.10 -15.25 1.24
CA LYS A 110 -14.74 -16.36 0.34
C LYS A 110 -13.74 -15.96 -0.75
N GLU A 111 -13.66 -14.69 -1.08
CA GLU A 111 -12.76 -14.12 -2.07
C GLU A 111 -11.47 -13.56 -1.46
N GLN A 112 -11.34 -13.58 -0.12
CA GLN A 112 -10.13 -13.16 0.61
C GLN A 112 -9.00 -14.19 0.48
N THR A 113 -8.60 -14.45 -0.76
CA THR A 113 -7.67 -15.50 -1.15
C THR A 113 -6.45 -14.94 -1.88
N VAL A 114 -5.39 -15.74 -1.97
CA VAL A 114 -4.22 -15.37 -2.79
C VAL A 114 -4.59 -15.08 -4.25
N ASP A 115 -5.59 -15.77 -4.79
CA ASP A 115 -6.07 -15.51 -6.16
C ASP A 115 -6.80 -14.15 -6.23
N GLY A 116 -7.51 -13.75 -5.16
CA GLY A 116 -8.04 -12.39 -4.98
C GLY A 116 -6.95 -11.34 -5.00
N LEU A 117 -5.88 -11.55 -4.25
CA LEU A 117 -4.75 -10.63 -4.23
C LEU A 117 -4.02 -10.55 -5.58
N ILE A 118 -3.91 -11.64 -6.33
CA ILE A 118 -3.36 -11.65 -7.68
C ILE A 118 -4.22 -10.82 -8.64
N ARG A 119 -5.55 -10.79 -8.48
CA ARG A 119 -6.43 -9.87 -9.24
C ARG A 119 -6.09 -8.41 -8.98
N HIS A 120 -5.76 -8.04 -7.73
CA HIS A 120 -5.27 -6.69 -7.42
C HIS A 120 -3.92 -6.40 -8.08
N ALA A 121 -3.00 -7.36 -8.10
CA ALA A 121 -1.72 -7.21 -8.78
C ALA A 121 -1.91 -6.93 -10.26
N ASP A 122 -2.72 -7.74 -10.94
CA ASP A 122 -3.04 -7.59 -12.36
C ASP A 122 -3.72 -6.24 -12.64
N TYR A 123 -4.72 -5.88 -11.84
CA TYR A 123 -5.43 -4.61 -11.99
C TYR A 123 -4.50 -3.41 -11.85
N ILE A 124 -3.66 -3.38 -10.83
CA ILE A 124 -2.72 -2.27 -10.59
C ILE A 124 -1.67 -2.20 -11.69
N ALA A 125 -1.07 -3.35 -12.07
CA ALA A 125 -0.09 -3.42 -13.15
C ALA A 125 -0.67 -2.91 -14.49
N ASN A 126 -1.89 -3.30 -14.83
CA ASN A 126 -2.57 -2.82 -16.03
C ASN A 126 -2.94 -1.32 -15.96
N LYS A 127 -3.21 -0.79 -14.77
CA LYS A 127 -3.62 0.60 -14.57
C LYS A 127 -2.45 1.58 -14.60
N ILE A 128 -1.33 1.24 -13.95
CA ILE A 128 -0.22 2.17 -13.72
C ILE A 128 1.15 1.68 -14.19
N GLY A 129 1.24 0.46 -14.69
CA GLY A 129 2.49 -0.18 -15.09
C GLY A 129 3.08 -1.06 -13.99
N VAL A 130 3.68 -2.18 -14.42
CA VAL A 130 4.30 -3.15 -13.50
C VAL A 130 5.47 -2.55 -12.72
N GLU A 131 6.13 -1.55 -13.26
CA GLU A 131 7.25 -0.82 -12.63
C GLU A 131 6.86 -0.03 -11.38
N HIS A 132 5.55 0.16 -11.16
CA HIS A 132 4.97 0.84 -9.99
C HIS A 132 4.33 -0.13 -9.00
N LEU A 133 4.44 -1.44 -9.21
CA LEU A 133 3.87 -2.47 -8.35
C LEU A 133 4.97 -3.21 -7.58
N ALA A 134 4.73 -3.52 -6.31
CA ALA A 134 5.62 -4.32 -5.48
C ALA A 134 4.85 -5.10 -4.41
N PHE A 135 5.53 -5.91 -3.61
CA PHE A 135 4.97 -6.54 -2.43
C PHE A 135 5.14 -5.67 -1.19
N GLY A 136 4.07 -5.57 -0.40
CA GLY A 136 4.01 -4.86 0.88
C GLY A 136 3.01 -5.56 1.80
N PHE A 137 3.24 -6.85 2.04
CA PHE A 137 2.24 -7.80 2.54
C PHE A 137 1.63 -7.44 3.89
N ASP A 138 2.37 -6.80 4.79
CA ASP A 138 1.86 -6.43 6.11
C ASP A 138 1.44 -7.65 6.94
N PHE A 139 2.27 -8.70 6.93
CA PHE A 139 2.00 -9.92 7.67
C PHE A 139 1.88 -9.68 9.17
N CYS A 140 0.84 -10.22 9.77
CA CYS A 140 0.46 -10.02 11.17
C CYS A 140 0.40 -11.32 11.99
N GLU A 141 0.91 -12.44 11.48
CA GLU A 141 0.88 -13.76 12.11
C GLU A 141 1.60 -13.81 13.48
N PHE A 142 2.46 -12.85 13.76
CA PHE A 142 3.18 -12.72 15.03
C PHE A 142 2.36 -12.03 16.13
N LEU A 143 1.20 -11.46 15.79
CA LEU A 143 0.32 -10.82 16.74
C LEU A 143 -0.58 -11.87 17.43
N ASP A 144 -0.80 -11.70 18.71
CA ASP A 144 -1.82 -12.47 19.42
C ASP A 144 -3.25 -11.97 19.10
N ASP A 145 -4.26 -12.76 19.49
CA ASP A 145 -5.66 -12.47 19.19
C ASP A 145 -6.14 -11.14 19.80
N GLU A 146 -5.60 -10.73 20.96
CA GLU A 146 -5.93 -9.47 21.61
C GLU A 146 -5.42 -8.28 20.79
N ALA A 147 -4.15 -8.35 20.36
CA ALA A 147 -3.53 -7.31 19.53
C ALA A 147 -4.22 -7.22 18.15
N ALA A 148 -4.48 -8.35 17.49
CA ALA A 148 -5.18 -8.41 16.22
C ALA A 148 -6.62 -7.88 16.32
N GLY A 149 -7.36 -8.26 17.38
CA GLY A 149 -8.72 -7.80 17.65
C GLY A 149 -8.86 -6.30 17.89
N SER A 150 -7.77 -5.61 18.24
CA SER A 150 -7.78 -4.15 18.42
C SER A 150 -8.01 -3.37 17.12
N PHE A 151 -7.80 -3.96 15.95
CA PHE A 151 -7.94 -3.32 14.64
C PHE A 151 -8.66 -4.15 13.57
N CYS A 152 -9.02 -5.39 13.87
CA CYS A 152 -9.73 -6.29 12.97
C CYS A 152 -10.87 -7.00 13.69
N ASP A 153 -12.09 -6.87 13.16
CA ASP A 153 -13.30 -7.52 13.70
C ASP A 153 -13.52 -8.93 13.10
N GLN A 154 -12.63 -9.39 12.21
CA GLN A 154 -12.69 -10.73 11.61
C GLN A 154 -11.91 -11.75 12.46
N GLU A 155 -12.27 -13.02 12.32
CA GLU A 155 -11.65 -14.15 13.02
C GLU A 155 -10.13 -14.28 12.71
N ASN A 156 -9.71 -13.83 11.52
CA ASN A 156 -8.31 -13.79 11.12
C ASN A 156 -7.99 -12.56 10.29
N THR A 157 -6.69 -12.25 10.13
CA THR A 157 -6.16 -11.08 9.42
C THR A 157 -5.47 -11.45 8.12
N PHE A 158 -5.33 -12.72 7.81
CA PHE A 158 -4.57 -13.21 6.67
C PHE A 158 -5.45 -13.51 5.44
N THR A 159 -4.83 -13.45 4.29
CA THR A 159 -5.38 -13.90 3.01
C THR A 159 -5.18 -15.42 2.88
N VAL A 160 -6.24 -16.17 2.58
CA VAL A 160 -6.18 -17.64 2.43
C VAL A 160 -5.20 -18.02 1.33
N GLY A 161 -4.22 -18.87 1.67
CA GLY A 161 -3.13 -19.28 0.80
C GLY A 161 -1.93 -18.32 0.78
N LEU A 162 -1.93 -17.31 1.67
CA LEU A 162 -0.82 -16.39 1.92
C LEU A 162 -0.82 -15.96 3.40
N GLU A 163 -0.81 -16.92 4.30
CA GLU A 163 -0.94 -16.71 5.74
C GLU A 163 0.28 -16.06 6.35
N ASP A 164 1.46 -16.36 5.78
CA ASP A 164 2.75 -15.83 6.22
C ASP A 164 3.77 -15.78 5.06
N CYS A 165 4.98 -15.33 5.34
CA CYS A 165 6.03 -15.17 4.34
C CYS A 165 6.50 -16.47 3.68
N THR A 166 6.26 -17.65 4.27
CA THR A 166 6.64 -18.94 3.69
C THR A 166 5.78 -19.31 2.49
N HIS A 167 4.60 -18.70 2.35
CA HIS A 167 3.67 -18.89 1.22
C HIS A 167 4.01 -18.04 -0.01
N VAL A 168 4.86 -17.02 0.13
CA VAL A 168 5.22 -16.10 -0.96
C VAL A 168 5.75 -16.81 -2.22
N PRO A 169 6.64 -17.82 -2.13
CA PRO A 169 7.08 -18.54 -3.32
C PRO A 169 5.94 -19.19 -4.11
N ALA A 170 4.95 -19.76 -3.42
CA ALA A 170 3.78 -20.36 -4.05
C ALA A 170 2.88 -19.30 -4.73
N MET A 171 2.73 -18.12 -4.12
CA MET A 171 2.04 -16.98 -4.73
C MET A 171 2.75 -16.53 -6.02
N VAL A 172 4.07 -16.40 -6.02
CA VAL A 172 4.86 -16.01 -7.20
C VAL A 172 4.64 -17.01 -8.35
N GLU A 173 4.64 -18.32 -8.06
CA GLU A 173 4.31 -19.34 -9.06
C GLU A 173 2.87 -19.23 -9.61
N LYS A 174 1.91 -18.85 -8.76
CA LYS A 174 0.54 -18.56 -9.22
C LYS A 174 0.47 -17.32 -10.09
N MET A 175 1.18 -16.25 -9.75
CA MET A 175 1.28 -15.03 -10.58
C MET A 175 1.88 -15.34 -11.96
N LYS A 176 2.90 -16.20 -12.02
CA LYS A 176 3.46 -16.67 -13.29
C LYS A 176 2.43 -17.40 -14.13
N LYS A 177 1.63 -18.26 -13.52
CA LYS A 177 0.52 -18.95 -14.21
C LYS A 177 -0.61 -18.01 -14.63
N ALA A 178 -0.79 -16.90 -13.92
CA ALA A 178 -1.74 -15.84 -14.26
C ALA A 178 -1.25 -14.92 -15.40
N GLY A 179 0.00 -15.08 -15.87
CA GLY A 179 0.52 -14.37 -17.02
C GLY A 179 1.65 -13.39 -16.78
N PHE A 180 2.07 -13.18 -15.53
CA PHE A 180 3.26 -12.36 -15.25
C PHE A 180 4.52 -13.06 -15.74
N SER A 181 5.35 -12.36 -16.51
CA SER A 181 6.66 -12.85 -16.95
C SER A 181 7.67 -12.91 -15.81
N ASP A 182 8.73 -13.72 -15.96
CA ASP A 182 9.80 -13.81 -14.97
C ASP A 182 10.45 -12.44 -14.70
N LYS A 183 10.55 -11.57 -15.72
CA LYS A 183 11.07 -10.21 -15.58
C LYS A 183 10.15 -9.31 -14.74
N GLU A 184 8.84 -9.38 -14.97
CA GLU A 184 7.86 -8.61 -14.18
C GLU A 184 7.83 -9.09 -12.73
N LEU A 185 7.92 -10.40 -12.50
CA LEU A 185 8.00 -10.97 -11.15
C LEU A 185 9.28 -10.52 -10.42
N GLU A 186 10.44 -10.49 -11.08
CA GLU A 186 11.66 -9.94 -10.48
C GLU A 186 11.49 -8.46 -10.11
N MET A 187 10.85 -7.66 -10.99
CA MET A 187 10.55 -6.26 -10.70
C MET A 187 9.64 -6.12 -9.48
N ILE A 188 8.55 -6.87 -9.41
CA ILE A 188 7.58 -6.81 -8.30
C ILE A 188 8.20 -7.28 -6.98
N CYS A 189 8.94 -8.41 -7.02
CA CYS A 189 9.53 -8.99 -5.81
C CYS A 189 10.64 -8.14 -5.19
N ARG A 190 11.39 -7.39 -6.02
CA ARG A 190 12.60 -6.69 -5.55
C ARG A 190 12.92 -5.42 -6.33
N GLY A 191 12.94 -5.51 -7.67
CA GLY A 191 13.54 -4.49 -8.54
C GLY A 191 12.93 -3.11 -8.32
N ASN A 192 11.62 -3.02 -8.25
CA ASN A 192 10.90 -1.75 -8.11
C ASN A 192 11.19 -1.06 -6.77
N TRP A 193 11.20 -1.82 -5.66
CA TRP A 193 11.63 -1.28 -4.36
C TRP A 193 13.06 -0.77 -4.39
N MET A 194 13.99 -1.56 -4.93
CA MET A 194 15.40 -1.16 -5.00
C MET A 194 15.60 0.09 -5.85
N ASN A 195 14.90 0.20 -6.97
CA ASN A 195 14.94 1.37 -7.85
C ASN A 195 14.41 2.63 -7.14
N LEU A 196 13.29 2.53 -6.39
CA LEU A 196 12.74 3.64 -5.63
C LEU A 196 13.71 4.07 -4.51
N ILE A 197 14.23 3.11 -3.75
CA ILE A 197 15.19 3.36 -2.66
C ILE A 197 16.43 4.05 -3.19
N GLN A 198 17.02 3.57 -4.30
CA GLN A 198 18.21 4.16 -4.89
C GLN A 198 17.96 5.57 -5.42
N ARG A 199 16.80 5.85 -6.00
CA ARG A 199 16.48 7.20 -6.49
C ARG A 199 16.30 8.23 -5.38
N VAL A 200 15.74 7.81 -4.24
CA VAL A 200 15.37 8.74 -3.15
C VAL A 200 16.45 8.81 -2.09
N ILE A 201 17.05 7.68 -1.74
CA ILE A 201 17.96 7.57 -0.60
C ILE A 201 19.42 7.59 -1.03
N GLY A 202 19.72 7.12 -2.25
CA GLY A 202 21.07 7.02 -2.81
C GLY A 202 21.76 5.71 -2.49
#